data_0c6fe7ee588e21359f9c88013ce62a9f
#
_entry.id   0c6fe7ee588e21359f9c88013ce62a9f
#
_cell.length_a   1.000
_cell.length_b   1.000
_cell.length_c   1.000
_cell.angle_alpha   90.00
_cell.angle_beta   90.00
_cell.angle_gamma   90.00
#
_symmetry.space_group_name_H-M   'P 1'
#
loop_
_entity.id
_entity.type
_entity.pdbx_description
1 polymer ?
#
loop_
_entity_poly.entity_id
_entity_poly.type
_entity_poly.pdbx_seq_one_letter_code
_entity_poly.pdbx_strand_id
1 'polypeptide(L)'
;MDKHLFEVLHATLPRINEDIANGLAYKQMQRPEAYVDRLLRIAAEDFPPEVKYLDYHICTVREELAELVRRRSSPTTLELSRRDLFMVKYRFSFNNGVRDEELEPWCLLLPIVSEGGLLTINGSLYQISPVAVDEGLSVGQDEIFLKVNSNRLKFHRSSYEFLKDGEQVSTYVIWSRAHNRSAKPLGNRMTVKADPTLAHYLFAKFGLTRTFNELANCDVRVGDESVVNATTCPPDKWVICQSSFHLTKHIQPKGVRYKFWQPSNVRLAIPRNRYNLTTEGLIAGFFYVLDLFPRRIEGTSEYIDNTSLWRILLGIIYWGEGESEGKHLVDITAHIDFLDKEIDSVTQANLASTEVFVNNIYDLFINIIETYSTRVTSSISQLSSMYGKRLCTMEYVMHNVQYNINGFKFAIQPGKKKALTKREVDTQIWKWLKSNLVTKITDSSHGEVNSISIPGDNKIFKGTSSLVQQSESGGPKSSPAVSDGDPTKYLSMSIAEVGSVSTMSKSEPTGRSKLNMYVRTENDKIVRNPAHIQTLDNAQKIIER
;
A
#
# COMPACT_ATOMS: atom_id res chain seq x y z
N MET A 1 -9.50 -0.96 -48.75
CA MET A 1 -9.93 -0.03 -47.71
C MET A 1 -10.58 1.17 -48.41
N ASP A 2 -11.79 1.52 -48.06
CA ASP A 2 -12.54 2.58 -48.71
C ASP A 2 -11.80 3.93 -48.53
N LYS A 3 -11.54 4.64 -49.62
CA LYS A 3 -10.83 5.92 -49.61
C LYS A 3 -11.52 6.96 -48.71
N HIS A 4 -12.84 6.93 -48.72
CA HIS A 4 -13.65 7.79 -47.84
C HIS A 4 -13.47 7.48 -46.37
N LEU A 5 -13.42 6.19 -45.98
CA LEU A 5 -13.17 5.77 -44.61
C LEU A 5 -11.78 6.23 -44.15
N PHE A 6 -10.77 6.12 -44.99
CA PHE A 6 -9.42 6.58 -44.68
C PHE A 6 -9.37 8.10 -44.45
N GLU A 7 -10.00 8.89 -45.32
CA GLU A 7 -10.05 10.35 -45.20
C GLU A 7 -10.75 10.80 -43.92
N VAL A 8 -11.90 10.18 -43.55
CA VAL A 8 -12.63 10.49 -42.32
C VAL A 8 -11.83 10.11 -41.08
N LEU A 9 -11.21 8.94 -41.07
CA LEU A 9 -10.40 8.49 -39.94
C LEU A 9 -9.16 9.38 -39.76
N HIS A 10 -8.49 9.72 -40.88
CA HIS A 10 -7.29 10.54 -40.82
C HIS A 10 -7.57 11.98 -40.34
N ALA A 11 -8.71 12.54 -40.70
CA ALA A 11 -9.12 13.88 -40.28
C ALA A 11 -9.51 13.94 -38.76
N THR A 12 -9.86 12.79 -38.16
CA THR A 12 -10.35 12.73 -36.77
C THR A 12 -9.35 12.10 -35.80
N LEU A 13 -8.21 11.57 -36.27
CA LEU A 13 -7.21 10.93 -35.42
C LEU A 13 -6.64 11.94 -34.41
N PRO A 14 -6.62 11.58 -33.13
CA PRO A 14 -5.97 12.39 -32.11
C PRO A 14 -4.44 12.40 -32.31
N ARG A 15 -3.78 13.33 -31.63
CA ARG A 15 -2.32 13.40 -31.66
C ARG A 15 -1.70 12.17 -30.98
N ILE A 16 -0.62 11.68 -31.54
CA ILE A 16 0.20 10.61 -30.94
C ILE A 16 0.75 11.10 -29.61
N ASN A 17 0.73 10.24 -28.61
CA ASN A 17 1.37 10.50 -27.33
C ASN A 17 2.89 10.29 -27.47
N GLU A 18 3.64 11.38 -27.35
CA GLU A 18 5.11 11.36 -27.48
C GLU A 18 5.77 10.52 -26.40
N ASP A 19 5.25 10.50 -25.17
CA ASP A 19 5.78 9.68 -24.07
C ASP A 19 5.72 8.17 -24.42
N ILE A 20 4.65 7.74 -25.10
CA ILE A 20 4.53 6.35 -25.58
C ILE A 20 5.46 6.11 -26.77
N ALA A 21 5.54 7.05 -27.69
CA ALA A 21 6.39 6.93 -28.88
C ALA A 21 7.87 6.81 -28.53
N ASN A 22 8.32 7.57 -27.52
CA ASN A 22 9.70 7.57 -27.03
C ASN A 22 9.98 6.49 -25.98
N GLY A 23 8.98 5.67 -25.62
CA GLY A 23 9.08 4.66 -24.57
C GLY A 23 8.73 5.23 -23.20
N LEU A 24 7.63 4.77 -22.62
CA LEU A 24 7.10 5.26 -21.33
C LEU A 24 8.13 5.25 -20.20
N ALA A 25 9.04 4.27 -20.19
CA ALA A 25 10.11 4.19 -19.20
C ALA A 25 11.17 5.27 -19.36
N TYR A 26 11.39 5.78 -20.56
CA TYR A 26 12.47 6.74 -20.85
C TYR A 26 12.38 7.99 -20.00
N LYS A 27 11.23 8.63 -19.98
CA LYS A 27 11.00 9.86 -19.20
C LYS A 27 11.18 9.66 -17.70
N GLN A 28 10.62 8.59 -17.16
CA GLN A 28 10.71 8.29 -15.73
C GLN A 28 12.11 7.90 -15.28
N MET A 29 12.91 7.30 -16.17
CA MET A 29 14.24 6.80 -15.86
C MET A 29 15.37 7.79 -16.19
N GLN A 30 15.07 9.04 -16.52
CA GLN A 30 16.09 10.04 -16.89
C GLN A 30 17.02 10.42 -15.73
N ARG A 31 16.53 10.41 -14.48
CA ARG A 31 17.28 10.85 -13.30
C ARG A 31 17.15 9.88 -12.13
N PRO A 32 17.65 8.65 -12.28
CA PRO A 32 17.56 7.62 -11.23
C PRO A 32 18.36 7.99 -9.98
N GLU A 33 19.43 8.75 -10.10
CA GLU A 33 20.24 9.25 -8.98
C GLU A 33 19.44 10.20 -8.09
N ALA A 34 18.64 11.08 -8.68
CA ALA A 34 17.81 12.03 -7.94
C ALA A 34 16.62 11.33 -7.25
N TYR A 35 16.11 10.26 -7.84
CA TYR A 35 15.09 9.44 -7.20
C TYR A 35 15.61 8.77 -5.93
N VAL A 36 16.80 8.17 -5.98
CA VAL A 36 17.43 7.54 -4.81
C VAL A 36 17.80 8.59 -3.75
N ASP A 37 18.31 9.76 -4.15
CA ASP A 37 18.57 10.89 -3.23
C ASP A 37 17.29 11.29 -2.49
N ARG A 38 16.19 11.43 -3.20
CA ARG A 38 14.88 11.74 -2.59
C ARG A 38 14.45 10.67 -1.57
N LEU A 39 14.58 9.39 -1.92
CA LEU A 39 14.27 8.29 -1.00
C LEU A 39 15.13 8.34 0.26
N LEU A 40 16.45 8.62 0.10
CA LEU A 40 17.36 8.72 1.24
C LEU A 40 17.05 9.92 2.11
N ARG A 41 16.70 11.08 1.56
CA ARG A 41 16.29 12.27 2.33
C ARG A 41 15.05 11.99 3.16
N ILE A 42 14.02 11.39 2.55
CA ILE A 42 12.79 11.00 3.25
C ILE A 42 13.11 9.99 4.36
N ALA A 43 13.90 8.94 4.05
CA ALA A 43 14.26 7.93 5.03
C ALA A 43 15.13 8.49 6.17
N ALA A 44 15.94 9.53 5.90
CA ALA A 44 16.80 10.16 6.87
C ALA A 44 16.04 10.92 7.97
N GLU A 45 14.77 11.28 7.74
CA GLU A 45 13.91 11.86 8.78
C GLU A 45 13.69 10.87 9.95
N ASP A 46 13.75 9.58 9.65
CA ASP A 46 13.58 8.49 10.64
C ASP A 46 14.93 7.95 11.17
N PHE A 47 16.07 8.52 10.78
CA PHE A 47 17.38 8.06 11.26
C PHE A 47 17.63 8.50 12.71
N PRO A 48 18.43 7.74 13.48
CA PRO A 48 18.94 8.20 14.75
C PRO A 48 19.73 9.52 14.58
N PRO A 49 19.71 10.43 15.57
CA PRO A 49 20.33 11.74 15.47
C PRO A 49 21.84 11.70 15.21
N GLU A 50 22.48 10.59 15.52
CA GLU A 50 23.91 10.35 15.29
C GLU A 50 24.22 10.10 13.80
N VAL A 51 23.26 9.67 12.98
CA VAL A 51 23.45 9.31 11.58
C VAL A 51 22.77 10.33 10.68
N LYS A 52 23.53 10.91 9.75
CA LYS A 52 23.01 11.90 8.78
C LYS A 52 23.31 11.42 7.37
N TYR A 53 22.34 11.54 6.50
CA TYR A 53 22.55 11.51 5.06
C TYR A 53 23.00 12.89 4.59
N LEU A 54 24.06 12.96 3.79
CA LEU A 54 24.65 14.24 3.35
C LEU A 54 24.15 14.61 1.95
N ASP A 55 24.65 13.90 0.95
CA ASP A 55 24.40 14.16 -0.46
C ASP A 55 24.81 12.97 -1.33
N TYR A 56 24.75 13.17 -2.65
CA TYR A 56 25.29 12.22 -3.61
C TYR A 56 26.28 12.86 -4.58
N HIS A 57 27.17 12.03 -5.11
CA HIS A 57 28.16 12.41 -6.12
C HIS A 57 28.14 11.39 -7.26
N ILE A 58 27.99 11.87 -8.50
CA ILE A 58 28.09 11.02 -9.70
C ILE A 58 29.58 10.81 -9.97
N CYS A 59 30.02 9.55 -9.96
CA CYS A 59 31.42 9.20 -10.15
C CYS A 59 31.86 9.50 -11.59
N THR A 60 33.08 10.03 -11.71
CA THR A 60 33.79 10.03 -12.98
C THR A 60 34.20 8.60 -13.35
N VAL A 61 34.47 8.33 -14.62
CA VAL A 61 34.92 7.00 -15.10
C VAL A 61 36.14 6.51 -14.32
N ARG A 62 37.06 7.42 -13.96
CA ARG A 62 38.26 7.09 -13.17
C ARG A 62 37.93 6.66 -11.74
N GLU A 63 37.02 7.36 -11.08
CA GLU A 63 36.54 7.01 -9.74
C GLU A 63 35.77 5.70 -9.74
N GLU A 64 34.93 5.48 -10.75
CA GLU A 64 34.20 4.24 -10.93
C GLU A 64 35.15 3.04 -11.07
N LEU A 65 36.15 3.15 -11.95
CA LEU A 65 37.16 2.10 -12.13
C LEU A 65 37.93 1.83 -10.84
N ALA A 66 38.36 2.88 -10.13
CA ALA A 66 39.05 2.72 -8.86
C ALA A 66 38.21 1.97 -7.82
N GLU A 67 36.91 2.31 -7.74
CA GLU A 67 35.98 1.66 -6.79
C GLU A 67 35.70 0.19 -7.18
N LEU A 68 35.55 -0.09 -8.46
CA LEU A 68 35.36 -1.46 -8.95
C LEU A 68 36.59 -2.34 -8.69
N VAL A 69 37.79 -1.80 -8.87
CA VAL A 69 39.04 -2.51 -8.54
C VAL A 69 39.12 -2.76 -7.03
N ARG A 70 38.81 -1.76 -6.20
CA ARG A 70 38.83 -1.89 -4.73
C ARG A 70 37.90 -2.99 -4.21
N ARG A 71 36.74 -3.18 -4.88
CA ARG A 71 35.73 -4.15 -4.45
C ARG A 71 35.95 -5.58 -4.92
N ARG A 72 36.80 -5.78 -5.92
CA ARG A 72 37.06 -7.14 -6.45
C ARG A 72 38.12 -7.86 -5.61
N SER A 73 37.73 -9.00 -5.09
CA SER A 73 38.66 -9.92 -4.41
C SER A 73 39.56 -10.72 -5.39
N SER A 74 39.30 -10.63 -6.71
CA SER A 74 40.10 -11.28 -7.75
C SER A 74 40.32 -10.34 -8.95
N PRO A 75 41.56 -10.12 -9.40
CA PRO A 75 41.88 -9.18 -10.45
C PRO A 75 41.58 -9.66 -11.88
N THR A 76 41.03 -10.84 -12.06
CA THR A 76 41.06 -11.54 -13.36
C THR A 76 40.01 -11.15 -14.41
N THR A 77 39.03 -10.32 -14.11
CA THR A 77 38.06 -9.90 -15.14
C THR A 77 37.49 -8.50 -14.85
N LEU A 78 38.26 -7.48 -15.17
CA LEU A 78 37.70 -6.19 -15.55
C LEU A 78 37.12 -6.36 -16.96
N GLU A 79 35.95 -6.96 -17.04
CA GLU A 79 35.19 -6.92 -18.27
C GLU A 79 34.73 -5.47 -18.46
N LEU A 80 35.42 -4.76 -19.35
CA LEU A 80 34.97 -3.54 -19.98
C LEU A 80 33.82 -3.89 -20.95
N SER A 81 32.83 -4.64 -20.46
CA SER A 81 31.68 -4.97 -21.26
C SER A 81 30.87 -3.70 -21.48
N ARG A 82 30.38 -3.53 -22.71
CA ARG A 82 29.45 -2.44 -23.03
C ARG A 82 28.29 -2.46 -22.05
N ARG A 83 28.12 -1.37 -21.32
CA ARG A 83 27.05 -1.21 -20.33
C ARG A 83 26.55 0.23 -20.29
N ASP A 84 25.25 0.36 -20.15
CA ASP A 84 24.59 1.65 -19.96
C ASP A 84 24.31 1.87 -18.46
N LEU A 85 25.39 1.84 -17.65
CA LEU A 85 25.36 2.04 -16.21
C LEU A 85 26.36 3.11 -15.80
N PHE A 86 26.05 3.86 -14.75
CA PHE A 86 26.97 4.82 -14.13
C PHE A 86 26.94 4.66 -12.62
N MET A 87 28.05 5.00 -11.96
CA MET A 87 28.18 4.86 -10.52
C MET A 87 27.87 6.17 -9.81
N VAL A 88 27.10 6.06 -8.76
CA VAL A 88 26.80 7.16 -7.84
C VAL A 88 27.22 6.79 -6.42
N LYS A 89 27.87 7.73 -5.72
CA LYS A 89 28.24 7.62 -4.31
C LYS A 89 27.26 8.42 -3.47
N TYR A 90 26.58 7.78 -2.51
CA TYR A 90 25.72 8.41 -1.51
C TYR A 90 26.50 8.49 -0.20
N ARG A 91 26.63 9.69 0.37
CA ARG A 91 27.49 9.98 1.51
C ARG A 91 26.70 10.11 2.80
N PHE A 92 27.27 9.57 3.87
CA PHE A 92 26.70 9.62 5.20
C PHE A 92 27.74 10.10 6.20
N SER A 93 27.30 10.67 7.33
CA SER A 93 28.14 10.99 8.47
C SER A 93 27.60 10.40 9.74
N PHE A 94 28.49 10.18 10.69
CA PHE A 94 28.19 9.73 12.03
C PHE A 94 28.70 10.73 13.05
N ASN A 95 27.82 11.21 13.91
CA ASN A 95 28.17 12.10 15.01
C ASN A 95 28.48 11.28 16.27
N ASN A 96 29.72 11.32 16.75
CA ASN A 96 30.15 10.61 17.94
C ASN A 96 29.97 11.41 19.24
N GLY A 97 29.23 12.54 19.20
CA GLY A 97 29.05 13.48 20.30
C GLY A 97 30.13 14.54 20.40
N VAL A 98 31.25 14.44 19.66
CA VAL A 98 32.36 15.39 19.62
C VAL A 98 32.50 15.99 18.24
N ARG A 99 32.42 15.19 17.21
CA ARG A 99 32.55 15.60 15.81
C ARG A 99 31.74 14.71 14.88
N ASP A 100 31.41 15.25 13.70
CA ASP A 100 30.88 14.47 12.59
C ASP A 100 32.02 13.74 11.87
N GLU A 101 31.92 12.45 11.74
CA GLU A 101 32.88 11.60 11.01
C GLU A 101 32.20 11.03 9.76
N GLU A 102 32.90 11.11 8.64
CA GLU A 102 32.40 10.55 7.40
C GLU A 102 32.37 9.01 7.47
N LEU A 103 31.27 8.43 7.02
CA LEU A 103 31.08 6.98 6.89
C LEU A 103 31.52 6.52 5.51
N GLU A 104 31.70 5.21 5.34
CA GLU A 104 31.99 4.66 4.04
C GLU A 104 30.80 4.88 3.08
N PRO A 105 31.01 5.50 1.89
CA PRO A 105 29.91 5.85 0.99
C PRO A 105 29.24 4.61 0.39
N TRP A 106 27.95 4.69 0.21
CA TRP A 106 27.23 3.71 -0.56
C TRP A 106 27.38 3.97 -2.05
N CYS A 107 28.02 3.06 -2.76
CA CYS A 107 28.17 3.14 -4.20
C CYS A 107 27.11 2.26 -4.89
N LEU A 108 26.40 2.85 -5.83
CA LEU A 108 25.31 2.24 -6.54
C LEU A 108 25.50 2.42 -8.04
N LEU A 109 25.34 1.34 -8.81
CA LEU A 109 25.31 1.40 -10.27
C LEU A 109 23.89 1.59 -10.75
N LEU A 110 23.63 2.68 -11.42
CA LEU A 110 22.32 3.09 -11.91
C LEU A 110 22.25 3.00 -13.44
N PRO A 111 21.06 2.71 -14.02
CA PRO A 111 20.90 2.59 -15.45
C PRO A 111 20.88 3.96 -16.16
N ILE A 112 21.52 4.03 -17.31
CA ILE A 112 21.31 5.08 -18.32
C ILE A 112 20.33 4.52 -19.33
N VAL A 113 19.14 5.08 -19.35
CA VAL A 113 18.09 4.63 -20.26
C VAL A 113 17.98 5.58 -21.42
N SER A 114 18.12 5.05 -22.64
CA SER A 114 17.97 5.79 -23.89
C SER A 114 16.53 5.80 -24.39
N GLU A 115 16.28 6.58 -25.44
CA GLU A 115 14.98 6.58 -26.13
C GLU A 115 14.54 5.15 -26.47
N GLY A 116 13.24 4.89 -26.38
CA GLY A 116 12.68 3.55 -26.46
C GLY A 116 12.71 2.78 -25.14
N GLY A 117 13.22 3.36 -24.05
CA GLY A 117 13.37 2.68 -22.77
C GLY A 117 14.47 1.62 -22.77
N LEU A 118 15.49 1.79 -23.63
CA LEU A 118 16.55 0.81 -23.90
C LEU A 118 17.78 1.06 -23.04
N LEU A 119 18.43 -0.03 -22.61
CA LEU A 119 19.72 -0.02 -21.94
C LEU A 119 20.51 -1.30 -22.22
N THR A 120 21.83 -1.21 -22.17
CA THR A 120 22.73 -2.36 -22.34
C THR A 120 23.37 -2.74 -21.01
N ILE A 121 23.30 -4.02 -20.66
CA ILE A 121 23.96 -4.58 -19.49
C ILE A 121 24.72 -5.83 -19.94
N ASN A 122 26.02 -5.90 -19.67
CA ASN A 122 26.88 -7.02 -20.03
C ASN A 122 26.76 -7.44 -21.51
N GLY A 123 26.65 -6.45 -22.40
CA GLY A 123 26.52 -6.68 -23.83
C GLY A 123 25.14 -7.08 -24.33
N SER A 124 24.20 -7.36 -23.47
CA SER A 124 22.82 -7.65 -23.83
C SER A 124 21.96 -6.39 -23.77
N LEU A 125 21.11 -6.21 -24.78
CA LEU A 125 20.17 -5.10 -24.86
C LEU A 125 18.88 -5.48 -24.13
N TYR A 126 18.46 -4.59 -23.23
CA TYR A 126 17.22 -4.69 -22.47
C TYR A 126 16.30 -3.53 -22.79
N GLN A 127 15.01 -3.75 -22.63
CA GLN A 127 14.01 -2.70 -22.60
C GLN A 127 13.28 -2.73 -21.28
N ILE A 128 13.13 -1.56 -20.67
CA ILE A 128 12.33 -1.41 -19.45
C ILE A 128 10.87 -1.24 -19.85
N SER A 129 10.04 -2.17 -19.39
CA SER A 129 8.58 -2.09 -19.55
C SER A 129 7.97 -1.32 -18.40
N PRO A 130 7.15 -0.29 -18.66
CA PRO A 130 6.39 0.39 -17.62
C PRO A 130 5.45 -0.57 -16.92
N VAL A 131 5.22 -0.32 -15.64
CA VAL A 131 4.32 -1.11 -14.80
C VAL A 131 3.11 -0.27 -14.44
N ALA A 132 1.92 -0.76 -14.82
CA ALA A 132 0.66 -0.17 -14.40
C ALA A 132 0.21 -0.80 -13.08
N VAL A 133 0.07 0.04 -12.07
CA VAL A 133 -0.37 -0.36 -10.74
C VAL A 133 -1.63 0.39 -10.35
N ASP A 134 -2.40 -0.21 -9.46
CA ASP A 134 -3.49 0.49 -8.82
C ASP A 134 -2.94 1.60 -7.90
N GLU A 135 -3.78 2.51 -7.49
CA GLU A 135 -3.42 3.55 -6.53
C GLU A 135 -2.91 2.94 -5.21
N GLY A 136 -2.29 3.74 -4.34
CA GLY A 136 -1.67 3.28 -3.10
C GLY A 136 -2.59 2.46 -2.19
N LEU A 137 -3.90 2.75 -2.23
CA LEU A 137 -4.96 1.89 -1.72
C LEU A 137 -5.61 1.16 -2.88
N SER A 138 -5.21 -0.07 -3.12
CA SER A 138 -5.86 -0.92 -4.14
C SER A 138 -7.18 -1.45 -3.60
N VAL A 139 -8.19 -1.50 -4.44
CA VAL A 139 -9.54 -1.93 -4.04
C VAL A 139 -9.92 -3.20 -4.76
N GLY A 140 -10.27 -4.25 -4.01
CA GLY A 140 -10.85 -5.51 -4.49
C GLY A 140 -12.36 -5.47 -4.51
N GLN A 141 -12.98 -6.63 -4.74
CA GLN A 141 -14.44 -6.72 -4.82
C GLN A 141 -15.15 -6.31 -3.51
N ASP A 142 -14.58 -6.65 -2.36
CA ASP A 142 -15.01 -6.26 -1.02
C ASP A 142 -13.82 -6.07 -0.06
N GLU A 143 -12.67 -5.72 -0.59
CA GLU A 143 -11.44 -5.61 0.16
C GLU A 143 -10.67 -4.36 -0.27
N ILE A 144 -9.99 -3.73 0.67
CA ILE A 144 -9.02 -2.67 0.38
C ILE A 144 -7.64 -3.19 0.78
N PHE A 145 -6.66 -2.94 -0.05
CA PHE A 145 -5.28 -3.37 0.18
C PHE A 145 -4.36 -2.15 0.27
N LEU A 146 -3.48 -2.19 1.23
CA LEU A 146 -2.36 -1.26 1.35
C LEU A 146 -1.06 -2.04 1.32
N LYS A 147 -0.16 -1.70 0.41
CA LYS A 147 1.20 -2.21 0.41
C LYS A 147 2.06 -1.29 1.28
N VAL A 148 2.45 -1.77 2.45
CA VAL A 148 3.39 -1.11 3.35
C VAL A 148 4.73 -1.85 3.23
N ASN A 149 5.83 -1.13 3.27
CA ASN A 149 7.23 -1.60 3.16
C ASN A 149 7.49 -3.12 3.03
N SER A 150 7.21 -3.89 4.06
CA SER A 150 7.42 -5.35 4.10
C SER A 150 6.12 -6.15 4.23
N ASN A 151 5.01 -5.47 4.50
CA ASN A 151 3.73 -6.11 4.79
C ASN A 151 2.64 -5.59 3.85
N ARG A 152 1.59 -6.37 3.75
CA ARG A 152 0.37 -6.00 3.06
C ARG A 152 -0.77 -5.99 4.04
N LEU A 153 -1.32 -4.82 4.28
CA LEU A 153 -2.52 -4.68 5.08
C LEU A 153 -3.74 -4.93 4.19
N LYS A 154 -4.66 -5.76 4.69
CA LYS A 154 -5.95 -6.01 4.08
C LYS A 154 -7.05 -5.51 4.98
N PHE A 155 -7.97 -4.75 4.43
CA PHE A 155 -9.15 -4.26 5.11
C PHE A 155 -10.39 -4.91 4.52
N HIS A 156 -11.24 -5.44 5.38
CA HIS A 156 -12.49 -6.09 5.02
C HIS A 156 -13.64 -5.43 5.75
N ARG A 157 -14.86 -5.68 5.32
CA ARG A 157 -16.07 -5.24 6.01
C ARG A 157 -16.96 -6.43 6.37
N SER A 158 -17.70 -6.26 7.45
CA SER A 158 -18.77 -7.19 7.84
C SER A 158 -20.00 -6.37 8.24
N SER A 159 -21.18 -6.84 7.87
CA SER A 159 -22.42 -6.18 8.26
C SER A 159 -22.60 -6.22 9.77
N TYR A 160 -23.07 -5.15 10.35
CA TYR A 160 -23.38 -5.01 11.77
C TYR A 160 -24.61 -4.13 11.95
N GLU A 161 -25.40 -4.43 12.98
CA GLU A 161 -26.63 -3.71 13.27
C GLU A 161 -26.62 -3.23 14.73
N PHE A 162 -27.06 -2.01 14.95
CA PHE A 162 -27.24 -1.41 16.25
C PHE A 162 -28.50 -0.56 16.28
N LEU A 163 -28.97 -0.18 17.48
CA LEU A 163 -30.11 0.69 17.63
C LEU A 163 -29.65 2.15 17.76
N LYS A 164 -30.26 3.01 16.98
CA LYS A 164 -30.08 4.45 16.98
C LYS A 164 -31.40 5.13 17.28
N ASP A 165 -31.51 5.83 18.38
CA ASP A 165 -32.75 6.45 18.86
C ASP A 165 -33.93 5.44 18.92
N GLY A 166 -33.63 4.15 19.15
CA GLY A 166 -34.59 3.06 19.15
C GLY A 166 -34.87 2.42 17.79
N GLU A 167 -34.39 2.97 16.71
CA GLU A 167 -34.51 2.43 15.35
C GLU A 167 -33.29 1.57 14.99
N GLN A 168 -33.52 0.45 14.32
CA GLN A 168 -32.44 -0.43 13.87
C GLN A 168 -31.72 0.15 12.65
N VAL A 169 -30.41 0.33 12.79
CA VAL A 169 -29.50 0.79 11.72
C VAL A 169 -28.59 -0.34 11.33
N SER A 170 -28.55 -0.66 10.02
CA SER A 170 -27.60 -1.60 9.42
C SER A 170 -26.43 -0.83 8.85
N THR A 171 -25.22 -1.21 9.25
CA THR A 171 -23.98 -0.60 8.84
C THR A 171 -22.88 -1.65 8.68
N TYR A 172 -21.65 -1.22 8.55
CA TYR A 172 -20.50 -2.12 8.44
C TYR A 172 -19.46 -1.83 9.53
N VAL A 173 -18.92 -2.90 10.10
CA VAL A 173 -17.63 -2.84 10.83
C VAL A 173 -16.51 -3.15 9.87
N ILE A 174 -15.45 -2.36 9.94
CA ILE A 174 -14.27 -2.56 9.13
C ILE A 174 -13.20 -3.17 9.99
N TRP A 175 -12.59 -4.24 9.51
CA TRP A 175 -11.61 -4.99 10.25
C TRP A 175 -10.36 -5.27 9.41
N SER A 176 -9.25 -5.51 10.09
CA SER A 176 -7.97 -5.85 9.46
C SER A 176 -7.19 -6.82 10.34
N ARG A 177 -6.62 -7.83 9.73
CA ARG A 177 -5.62 -8.68 10.37
C ARG A 177 -4.23 -8.13 10.06
N ALA A 178 -3.82 -7.13 10.81
CA ALA A 178 -2.47 -6.55 10.69
C ALA A 178 -1.35 -7.50 11.17
N HIS A 179 -1.68 -8.64 11.77
CA HIS A 179 -0.73 -9.58 12.31
C HIS A 179 -0.82 -10.95 11.64
N ASN A 180 0.26 -11.35 10.95
CA ASN A 180 0.37 -12.62 10.20
C ASN A 180 0.74 -13.83 11.07
N ARG A 181 0.57 -13.79 12.39
CA ARG A 181 0.73 -15.02 13.16
C ARG A 181 -0.49 -15.90 12.90
N SER A 182 -0.31 -16.95 12.11
CA SER A 182 -1.23 -18.07 12.10
C SER A 182 -1.34 -18.58 13.54
N ALA A 183 -2.36 -18.13 14.25
CA ALA A 183 -2.72 -18.71 15.53
C ALA A 183 -3.10 -20.16 15.24
N LYS A 184 -2.14 -21.08 15.48
CA LYS A 184 -2.48 -22.49 15.60
C LYS A 184 -3.36 -22.56 16.85
N PRO A 185 -4.64 -22.99 16.71
CA PRO A 185 -5.46 -23.23 17.89
C PRO A 185 -4.74 -24.27 18.75
N LEU A 186 -4.25 -23.84 19.91
CA LEU A 186 -3.69 -24.73 20.92
C LEU A 186 -4.86 -25.52 21.53
N GLY A 187 -5.12 -26.73 20.96
CA GLY A 187 -6.06 -27.68 21.55
C GLY A 187 -7.52 -27.21 21.59
N ASN A 188 -8.39 -27.99 22.22
CA ASN A 188 -9.86 -27.81 22.36
C ASN A 188 -10.32 -26.52 23.10
N ARG A 189 -9.60 -25.40 23.00
CA ARG A 189 -9.96 -24.15 23.67
C ARG A 189 -10.87 -23.32 22.79
N MET A 190 -11.88 -22.70 23.39
CA MET A 190 -12.82 -21.82 22.74
C MET A 190 -12.08 -20.66 22.04
N THR A 191 -12.05 -20.70 20.73
CA THR A 191 -11.57 -19.57 19.94
C THR A 191 -12.76 -18.68 19.61
N VAL A 192 -12.70 -17.43 20.04
CA VAL A 192 -13.62 -16.41 19.56
C VAL A 192 -13.37 -16.27 18.07
N LYS A 193 -14.31 -16.66 17.22
CA LYS A 193 -14.26 -16.40 15.78
C LYS A 193 -14.71 -14.96 15.55
N ALA A 194 -13.83 -14.03 15.84
CA ALA A 194 -14.04 -12.62 15.60
C ALA A 194 -12.84 -12.02 14.89
N ASP A 195 -13.09 -10.97 14.16
CA ASP A 195 -12.06 -10.23 13.46
C ASP A 195 -11.78 -8.92 14.20
N PRO A 196 -10.51 -8.48 14.30
CA PRO A 196 -10.15 -7.26 14.98
C PRO A 196 -10.60 -6.05 14.16
N THR A 197 -11.54 -5.26 14.67
CA THR A 197 -12.03 -4.07 13.98
C THR A 197 -11.02 -2.91 14.06
N LEU A 198 -11.03 -2.02 13.08
CA LEU A 198 -10.17 -0.82 13.09
C LEU A 198 -10.49 0.06 14.31
N ALA A 199 -11.76 0.19 14.65
CA ALA A 199 -12.19 0.91 15.85
C ALA A 199 -11.57 0.30 17.13
N HIS A 200 -11.48 -1.03 17.23
CA HIS A 200 -10.85 -1.68 18.37
C HIS A 200 -9.35 -1.34 18.51
N TYR A 201 -8.62 -1.26 17.39
CA TYR A 201 -7.23 -0.79 17.43
C TYR A 201 -7.12 0.65 17.92
N LEU A 202 -8.04 1.52 17.50
CA LEU A 202 -8.08 2.91 17.95
C LEU A 202 -8.35 2.99 19.47
N PHE A 203 -9.31 2.22 19.99
CA PHE A 203 -9.60 2.15 21.43
C PHE A 203 -8.42 1.54 22.21
N ALA A 204 -7.75 0.53 21.67
CA ALA A 204 -6.57 -0.07 22.28
C ALA A 204 -5.35 0.87 22.33
N LYS A 205 -5.30 1.86 21.44
CA LYS A 205 -4.24 2.89 21.42
C LYS A 205 -4.58 4.10 22.27
N PHE A 206 -5.76 4.67 22.10
CA PHE A 206 -6.12 5.98 22.62
C PHE A 206 -7.17 5.95 23.75
N GLY A 207 -7.91 4.86 23.92
CA GLY A 207 -9.16 4.83 24.68
C GLY A 207 -10.34 5.31 23.84
N LEU A 208 -11.55 5.10 24.31
CA LEU A 208 -12.76 5.44 23.55
C LEU A 208 -12.99 6.94 23.45
N THR A 209 -13.03 7.64 24.59
CA THR A 209 -13.34 9.07 24.64
C THR A 209 -12.35 9.88 23.79
N ARG A 210 -11.06 9.57 23.91
CA ARG A 210 -10.03 10.24 23.14
C ARG A 210 -10.13 9.95 21.64
N THR A 211 -10.49 8.72 21.25
CA THR A 211 -10.70 8.36 19.84
C THR A 211 -11.81 9.21 19.22
N PHE A 212 -12.94 9.36 19.91
CA PHE A 212 -14.03 10.20 19.41
C PHE A 212 -13.65 11.68 19.38
N ASN A 213 -13.07 12.21 20.45
CA ASN A 213 -12.75 13.64 20.58
C ASN A 213 -11.64 14.07 19.62
N GLU A 214 -10.50 13.36 19.57
CA GLU A 214 -9.33 13.79 18.80
C GLU A 214 -9.37 13.36 17.33
N LEU A 215 -9.84 12.12 17.06
CA LEU A 215 -9.80 11.59 15.69
C LEU A 215 -11.09 11.81 14.91
N ALA A 216 -12.25 11.80 15.59
CA ALA A 216 -13.54 12.05 14.93
C ALA A 216 -14.10 13.46 15.22
N ASN A 217 -13.40 14.28 16.02
CA ASN A 217 -13.85 15.60 16.43
C ASN A 217 -15.31 15.60 16.93
N CYS A 218 -15.61 14.65 17.83
CA CYS A 218 -16.95 14.34 18.29
C CYS A 218 -16.95 14.05 19.79
N ASP A 219 -17.73 14.79 20.58
CA ASP A 219 -17.95 14.47 21.98
C ASP A 219 -18.73 13.16 22.11
N VAL A 220 -18.39 12.36 23.12
CA VAL A 220 -19.05 11.08 23.39
C VAL A 220 -19.40 10.95 24.86
N ARG A 221 -20.59 10.43 25.11
CA ARG A 221 -21.03 10.02 26.46
C ARG A 221 -21.34 8.54 26.43
N VAL A 222 -20.84 7.83 27.41
CA VAL A 222 -21.06 6.39 27.55
C VAL A 222 -21.47 6.07 28.96
N GLY A 223 -22.44 5.20 29.13
CA GLY A 223 -22.94 4.78 30.42
C GLY A 223 -24.13 3.85 30.28
N ASP A 224 -24.71 3.49 31.39
CA ASP A 224 -25.98 2.81 31.42
C ASP A 224 -27.17 3.80 31.26
N GLU A 225 -28.40 3.33 31.40
CA GLU A 225 -29.60 4.14 31.25
C GLU A 225 -29.68 5.28 32.29
N SER A 226 -29.01 5.16 33.45
CA SER A 226 -28.97 6.21 34.45
C SER A 226 -28.11 7.40 33.99
N VAL A 227 -27.07 7.15 33.20
CA VAL A 227 -26.11 8.16 32.71
C VAL A 227 -26.51 8.69 31.33
N VAL A 228 -26.92 7.79 30.42
CA VAL A 228 -27.27 8.12 29.02
C VAL A 228 -28.78 7.88 28.82
N ASN A 229 -29.56 8.93 28.96
CA ASN A 229 -31.01 8.94 28.78
C ASN A 229 -31.50 10.23 28.16
N ALA A 230 -32.79 10.33 27.85
CA ALA A 230 -33.38 11.50 27.21
C ALA A 230 -33.27 12.80 28.02
N THR A 231 -33.07 12.71 29.34
CA THR A 231 -32.89 13.88 30.21
C THR A 231 -31.46 14.41 30.14
N THR A 232 -30.47 13.53 30.18
CA THR A 232 -29.04 13.90 30.13
C THR A 232 -28.54 14.15 28.69
N CYS A 233 -29.16 13.47 27.71
CA CYS A 233 -28.87 13.56 26.28
C CYS A 233 -30.17 13.83 25.51
N PRO A 234 -30.68 15.07 25.50
CA PRO A 234 -31.94 15.40 24.82
C PRO A 234 -31.92 15.00 23.33
N PRO A 235 -33.00 14.38 22.78
CA PRO A 235 -33.04 13.84 21.43
C PRO A 235 -32.88 14.89 20.32
N ASP A 236 -33.18 16.17 20.61
CA ASP A 236 -32.97 17.30 19.68
C ASP A 236 -31.48 17.57 19.44
N LYS A 237 -30.61 17.28 20.41
CA LYS A 237 -29.18 17.56 20.35
C LYS A 237 -28.29 16.32 20.25
N TRP A 238 -28.79 15.20 20.76
CA TRP A 238 -28.00 13.96 20.87
C TRP A 238 -28.66 12.82 20.10
N VAL A 239 -27.84 11.90 19.65
CA VAL A 239 -28.22 10.58 19.14
C VAL A 239 -27.82 9.56 20.17
N ILE A 240 -28.76 8.74 20.63
CA ILE A 240 -28.49 7.67 21.60
C ILE A 240 -28.43 6.34 20.86
N CYS A 241 -27.30 5.66 20.98
CA CYS A 241 -27.07 4.37 20.39
C CYS A 241 -26.92 3.28 21.45
N GLN A 242 -27.39 2.08 21.11
CA GLN A 242 -27.26 0.89 21.97
C GLN A 242 -27.11 -0.38 21.13
N SER A 243 -26.60 -1.45 21.72
CA SER A 243 -26.50 -2.73 21.04
C SER A 243 -27.89 -3.21 20.59
N SER A 244 -27.98 -3.74 19.37
CA SER A 244 -29.21 -4.33 18.84
C SER A 244 -29.30 -5.77 19.27
N PHE A 245 -29.25 -6.29 20.27
CA PHE A 245 -29.42 -7.68 20.74
C PHE A 245 -29.42 -8.81 19.65
N HIS A 246 -29.68 -8.48 18.42
CA HIS A 246 -29.62 -9.40 17.30
C HIS A 246 -28.19 -9.56 16.77
N LEU A 247 -27.38 -10.27 17.54
CA LEU A 247 -26.14 -10.81 16.99
C LEU A 247 -26.50 -11.65 15.78
N THR A 248 -26.06 -11.21 14.62
CA THR A 248 -26.12 -12.03 13.43
C THR A 248 -25.47 -13.36 13.74
N LYS A 249 -26.07 -14.46 13.32
CA LYS A 249 -25.63 -15.86 13.57
C LYS A 249 -24.14 -16.11 13.26
N HIS A 250 -23.47 -15.17 12.60
CA HIS A 250 -22.06 -15.24 12.18
C HIS A 250 -21.05 -14.84 13.26
N ILE A 251 -21.47 -14.09 14.28
CA ILE A 251 -20.56 -13.54 15.32
C ILE A 251 -20.60 -14.38 16.60
N GLN A 252 -21.42 -15.41 16.63
CA GLN A 252 -21.61 -16.21 17.85
C GLN A 252 -20.33 -16.98 18.21
N PRO A 253 -19.77 -16.79 19.41
CA PRO A 253 -18.65 -17.59 19.86
C PRO A 253 -19.02 -19.07 19.86
N LYS A 254 -18.24 -19.92 19.20
CA LYS A 254 -18.46 -21.37 19.25
C LYS A 254 -18.32 -21.83 20.70
N GLY A 255 -19.38 -22.41 21.25
CA GLY A 255 -19.37 -23.04 22.58
C GLY A 255 -19.99 -22.23 23.72
N VAL A 256 -20.44 -21.00 23.48
CA VAL A 256 -21.23 -20.26 24.49
C VAL A 256 -22.65 -20.83 24.53
N ARG A 257 -23.07 -21.33 25.69
CA ARG A 257 -24.45 -21.74 25.90
C ARG A 257 -25.33 -20.49 25.97
N TYR A 258 -26.17 -20.26 24.95
CA TYR A 258 -27.06 -19.11 24.77
C TYR A 258 -27.93 -18.74 25.98
N LYS A 259 -28.22 -19.70 26.86
CA LYS A 259 -29.05 -19.46 28.06
C LYS A 259 -28.52 -18.42 29.06
N PHE A 260 -27.25 -18.06 28.95
CA PHE A 260 -26.59 -17.15 29.90
C PHE A 260 -26.05 -15.87 29.23
N TRP A 261 -26.30 -15.69 27.96
CA TRP A 261 -25.84 -14.48 27.27
C TRP A 261 -26.89 -13.37 27.47
N GLN A 262 -26.46 -12.25 28.05
CA GLN A 262 -27.26 -11.04 28.20
C GLN A 262 -26.60 -9.90 27.43
N PRO A 263 -27.36 -9.06 26.70
CA PRO A 263 -26.82 -7.89 26.05
C PRO A 263 -26.20 -6.95 27.05
N SER A 264 -25.25 -6.17 26.63
CA SER A 264 -24.75 -5.06 27.43
C SER A 264 -25.83 -3.97 27.56
N ASN A 265 -26.00 -3.43 28.75
CA ASN A 265 -26.88 -2.29 29.02
C ASN A 265 -26.20 -0.94 28.70
N VAL A 266 -25.00 -0.99 28.15
CA VAL A 266 -24.23 0.22 27.83
C VAL A 266 -24.87 0.94 26.66
N ARG A 267 -25.05 2.24 26.82
CA ARG A 267 -25.51 3.19 25.83
C ARG A 267 -24.40 4.16 25.49
N LEU A 268 -24.38 4.62 24.24
CA LEU A 268 -23.46 5.62 23.77
C LEU A 268 -24.24 6.77 23.14
N ALA A 269 -23.93 8.01 23.51
CA ALA A 269 -24.54 9.18 22.91
C ALA A 269 -23.49 10.11 22.30
N ILE A 270 -23.80 10.63 21.11
CA ILE A 270 -22.99 11.63 20.42
C ILE A 270 -23.87 12.82 19.99
N PRO A 271 -23.30 14.02 19.78
CA PRO A 271 -24.06 15.14 19.23
C PRO A 271 -24.63 14.81 17.85
N ARG A 272 -25.90 15.15 17.61
CA ARG A 272 -26.64 14.82 16.38
C ARG A 272 -25.99 15.38 15.12
N ASN A 273 -25.39 16.57 15.20
CA ASN A 273 -24.67 17.21 14.11
C ASN A 273 -23.30 16.59 13.80
N ARG A 274 -22.84 15.65 14.63
CA ARG A 274 -21.57 14.89 14.46
C ARG A 274 -21.80 13.44 14.04
N TYR A 275 -23.03 13.03 13.83
CA TYR A 275 -23.34 11.71 13.29
C TYR A 275 -23.01 11.67 11.80
N ASN A 276 -21.98 10.96 11.42
CA ASN A 276 -21.48 10.77 10.06
C ASN A 276 -20.92 9.34 9.88
N LEU A 277 -20.41 9.01 8.71
CA LEU A 277 -19.86 7.68 8.41
C LEU A 277 -18.73 7.27 9.35
N THR A 278 -17.85 8.20 9.73
CA THR A 278 -16.74 7.94 10.65
C THR A 278 -17.26 7.58 12.05
N THR A 279 -18.13 8.41 12.62
CA THR A 279 -18.70 8.17 13.94
C THR A 279 -19.58 6.94 13.97
N GLU A 280 -20.34 6.67 12.91
CA GLU A 280 -21.13 5.46 12.74
C GLU A 280 -20.27 4.20 12.75
N GLY A 281 -19.15 4.20 12.01
CA GLY A 281 -18.20 3.09 12.01
C GLY A 281 -17.50 2.86 13.36
N LEU A 282 -17.21 3.94 14.11
CA LEU A 282 -16.68 3.85 15.47
C LEU A 282 -17.72 3.29 16.45
N ILE A 283 -18.96 3.75 16.36
CA ILE A 283 -20.09 3.24 17.18
C ILE A 283 -20.32 1.76 16.92
N ALA A 284 -20.38 1.38 15.64
CA ALA A 284 -20.53 -0.02 15.25
C ALA A 284 -19.38 -0.88 15.79
N GLY A 285 -18.14 -0.41 15.65
CA GLY A 285 -16.98 -1.09 16.20
C GLY A 285 -16.99 -1.22 17.73
N PHE A 286 -17.47 -0.21 18.43
CA PHE A 286 -17.63 -0.24 19.88
C PHE A 286 -18.63 -1.33 20.30
N PHE A 287 -19.85 -1.29 19.76
CA PHE A 287 -20.87 -2.28 20.10
C PHE A 287 -20.49 -3.69 19.63
N TYR A 288 -19.79 -3.82 18.50
CA TYR A 288 -19.27 -5.12 18.05
C TYR A 288 -18.36 -5.76 19.11
N VAL A 289 -17.43 -5.01 19.69
CA VAL A 289 -16.55 -5.52 20.75
C VAL A 289 -17.32 -5.78 22.03
N LEU A 290 -18.27 -4.90 22.38
CA LEU A 290 -19.13 -5.07 23.55
C LEU A 290 -19.93 -6.37 23.47
N ASP A 291 -20.51 -6.68 22.30
CA ASP A 291 -21.29 -7.89 22.05
C ASP A 291 -20.43 -9.17 22.09
N LEU A 292 -19.14 -9.06 21.72
CA LEU A 292 -18.20 -10.17 21.90
C LEU A 292 -17.85 -10.42 23.36
N PHE A 293 -17.80 -9.37 24.18
CA PHE A 293 -17.35 -9.41 25.58
C PHE A 293 -18.32 -8.73 26.55
N PRO A 294 -19.60 -9.11 26.60
CA PRO A 294 -20.66 -8.34 27.27
C PRO A 294 -20.50 -8.18 28.79
N ARG A 295 -19.64 -8.98 29.42
CA ARG A 295 -19.38 -8.94 30.86
C ARG A 295 -18.02 -8.33 31.23
N ARG A 296 -17.24 -7.87 30.26
CA ARG A 296 -15.88 -7.37 30.47
C ARG A 296 -15.75 -5.87 30.36
N ILE A 297 -16.72 -5.22 29.75
CA ILE A 297 -16.76 -3.77 29.58
C ILE A 297 -18.02 -3.26 30.27
N GLU A 298 -17.84 -2.44 31.30
CA GLU A 298 -18.91 -1.71 31.95
C GLU A 298 -18.93 -0.28 31.42
N GLY A 299 -20.09 0.38 31.48
CA GLY A 299 -20.30 1.74 30.96
C GLY A 299 -19.69 2.85 31.79
N THR A 300 -18.69 2.58 32.60
CA THR A 300 -18.00 3.58 33.41
C THR A 300 -16.75 4.10 32.73
N SER A 301 -16.35 5.34 33.01
CA SER A 301 -15.15 5.96 32.42
C SER A 301 -13.88 5.13 32.67
N GLU A 302 -13.84 4.43 33.80
CA GLU A 302 -12.71 3.57 34.17
C GLU A 302 -12.49 2.42 33.17
N TYR A 303 -13.58 1.82 32.64
CA TYR A 303 -13.50 0.72 31.69
C TYR A 303 -13.38 1.20 30.25
N ILE A 304 -14.13 2.23 29.87
CA ILE A 304 -14.19 2.69 28.45
C ILE A 304 -12.91 3.38 27.97
N ASP A 305 -12.15 4.01 28.88
CA ASP A 305 -10.88 4.65 28.55
C ASP A 305 -9.65 3.84 28.99
N ASN A 306 -9.87 2.64 29.53
CA ASN A 306 -8.79 1.74 29.91
C ASN A 306 -8.18 1.04 28.69
N THR A 307 -7.13 1.63 28.14
CA THR A 307 -6.41 1.07 26.97
C THR A 307 -5.85 -0.33 27.24
N SER A 308 -5.49 -0.67 28.47
CA SER A 308 -5.02 -2.01 28.81
C SER A 308 -6.11 -3.06 28.67
N LEU A 309 -7.35 -2.72 29.08
CA LEU A 309 -8.49 -3.60 28.87
C LEU A 309 -8.76 -3.84 27.37
N TRP A 310 -8.80 -2.79 26.56
CA TRP A 310 -8.96 -2.91 25.12
C TRP A 310 -7.86 -3.76 24.48
N ARG A 311 -6.61 -3.63 24.94
CA ARG A 311 -5.48 -4.46 24.48
C ARG A 311 -5.66 -5.94 24.85
N ILE A 312 -6.11 -6.24 26.07
CA ILE A 312 -6.39 -7.61 26.49
C ILE A 312 -7.48 -8.22 25.61
N LEU A 313 -8.59 -7.51 25.38
CA LEU A 313 -9.68 -7.98 24.53
C LEU A 313 -9.23 -8.21 23.08
N LEU A 314 -8.40 -7.32 22.55
CA LEU A 314 -7.80 -7.49 21.23
C LEU A 314 -6.89 -8.72 21.18
N GLY A 315 -6.11 -8.98 22.25
CA GLY A 315 -5.29 -10.19 22.40
C GLY A 315 -6.12 -11.46 22.43
N ILE A 316 -7.26 -11.46 23.08
CA ILE A 316 -8.19 -12.60 23.09
C ILE A 316 -8.73 -12.88 21.69
N ILE A 317 -9.04 -11.87 20.89
CA ILE A 317 -9.45 -12.04 19.49
C ILE A 317 -8.35 -12.70 18.66
N TYR A 318 -7.08 -12.32 18.88
CA TYR A 318 -5.96 -12.86 18.12
C TYR A 318 -5.55 -14.27 18.53
N TRP A 319 -5.49 -14.54 19.84
CA TRP A 319 -4.88 -15.78 20.35
C TRP A 319 -5.84 -16.66 21.15
N GLY A 320 -7.09 -16.21 21.38
CA GLY A 320 -8.10 -16.91 22.17
C GLY A 320 -7.93 -16.74 23.67
N GLU A 321 -8.91 -17.19 24.44
CA GLU A 321 -8.96 -17.06 25.92
C GLU A 321 -7.96 -17.97 26.67
N GLY A 322 -7.19 -18.75 25.96
CA GLY A 322 -6.31 -19.76 26.58
C GLY A 322 -5.02 -19.24 27.21
N GLU A 323 -4.67 -17.99 26.94
CA GLU A 323 -3.48 -17.34 27.48
C GLU A 323 -3.85 -16.41 28.66
N SER A 324 -2.86 -16.04 29.47
CA SER A 324 -3.08 -15.10 30.56
C SER A 324 -3.31 -13.68 30.04
N GLU A 325 -4.12 -12.90 30.73
CA GLU A 325 -4.37 -11.48 30.38
C GLU A 325 -3.08 -10.67 30.33
N GLY A 326 -2.13 -10.94 31.25
CA GLY A 326 -0.82 -10.29 31.22
C GLY A 326 -0.03 -10.57 29.95
N LYS A 327 -0.11 -11.81 29.39
CA LYS A 327 0.53 -12.16 28.15
C LYS A 327 -0.15 -11.46 26.97
N HIS A 328 -1.48 -11.44 26.91
CA HIS A 328 -2.21 -10.67 25.90
C HIS A 328 -1.82 -9.20 25.90
N LEU A 329 -1.72 -8.60 27.08
CA LEU A 329 -1.33 -7.20 27.22
C LEU A 329 0.08 -6.93 26.69
N VAL A 330 1.04 -7.79 27.02
CA VAL A 330 2.43 -7.65 26.54
C VAL A 330 2.52 -7.82 25.03
N ASP A 331 1.90 -8.88 24.50
CA ASP A 331 1.99 -9.21 23.07
C ASP A 331 1.27 -8.14 22.20
N ILE A 332 0.08 -7.66 22.63
CA ILE A 332 -0.62 -6.58 21.92
C ILE A 332 0.09 -5.24 22.08
N THR A 333 0.69 -4.95 23.22
CA THR A 333 1.46 -3.71 23.38
C THR A 333 2.64 -3.69 22.40
N ALA A 334 3.38 -4.80 22.28
CA ALA A 334 4.44 -4.92 21.30
C ALA A 334 3.93 -4.81 19.86
N HIS A 335 2.72 -5.33 19.59
CA HIS A 335 2.10 -5.20 18.28
C HIS A 335 1.67 -3.75 17.96
N ILE A 336 1.11 -3.03 18.91
CA ILE A 336 0.77 -1.60 18.76
C ILE A 336 2.02 -0.75 18.57
N ASP A 337 3.09 -1.02 19.33
CA ASP A 337 4.40 -0.36 19.15
C ASP A 337 5.00 -0.63 17.75
N PHE A 338 4.71 -1.79 17.17
CA PHE A 338 5.08 -2.10 15.79
C PHE A 338 4.22 -1.33 14.79
N LEU A 339 2.89 -1.28 15.00
CA LEU A 339 1.97 -0.52 14.15
C LEU A 339 2.28 0.98 14.12
N ASP A 340 2.76 1.55 15.22
CA ASP A 340 3.19 2.96 15.30
C ASP A 340 4.28 3.30 14.27
N LYS A 341 5.04 2.30 13.82
CA LYS A 341 6.15 2.44 12.87
C LYS A 341 5.81 1.94 11.45
N GLU A 342 4.61 1.45 11.25
CA GLU A 342 4.21 0.82 9.98
C GLU A 342 4.12 1.85 8.85
N ILE A 343 3.61 3.06 9.15
CA ILE A 343 3.58 4.18 8.18
C ILE A 343 4.83 5.03 8.43
N ASP A 344 5.88 4.72 7.72
CA ASP A 344 7.10 5.51 7.71
C ASP A 344 7.06 6.63 6.65
N SER A 345 8.06 7.51 6.66
CA SER A 345 8.14 8.66 5.76
C SER A 345 8.06 8.27 4.28
N VAL A 346 8.62 7.12 3.90
CA VAL A 346 8.55 6.61 2.52
C VAL A 346 7.14 6.17 2.17
N THR A 347 6.48 5.46 3.07
CA THR A 347 5.08 5.04 2.89
C THR A 347 4.15 6.25 2.84
N GLN A 348 4.36 7.27 3.69
CA GLN A 348 3.61 8.53 3.64
C GLN A 348 3.75 9.22 2.28
N ALA A 349 4.98 9.33 1.77
CA ALA A 349 5.24 9.94 0.47
C ALA A 349 4.56 9.17 -0.68
N ASN A 350 4.55 7.83 -0.61
CA ASN A 350 3.87 7.00 -1.60
C ASN A 350 2.33 7.15 -1.53
N LEU A 351 1.75 7.20 -0.33
CA LEU A 351 0.32 7.43 -0.14
C LEU A 351 -0.08 8.84 -0.58
N ALA A 352 0.70 9.86 -0.25
CA ALA A 352 0.47 11.23 -0.69
C ALA A 352 0.47 11.37 -2.21
N SER A 353 1.27 10.58 -2.93
CA SER A 353 1.26 10.56 -4.40
C SER A 353 -0.06 10.05 -4.99
N THR A 354 -0.89 9.40 -4.19
CA THR A 354 -2.23 8.90 -4.54
C THR A 354 -3.35 9.65 -3.81
N GLU A 355 -3.06 10.87 -3.36
CA GLU A 355 -4.01 11.75 -2.67
C GLU A 355 -4.52 11.21 -1.31
N VAL A 356 -3.78 10.28 -0.71
CA VAL A 356 -4.04 9.77 0.64
C VAL A 356 -3.02 10.38 1.61
N PHE A 357 -3.46 11.39 2.36
CA PHE A 357 -2.61 12.14 3.29
C PHE A 357 -2.84 11.62 4.72
N VAL A 358 -1.89 10.88 5.24
CA VAL A 358 -1.92 10.30 6.58
C VAL A 358 -0.53 10.39 7.23
N ASN A 359 -0.49 10.68 8.53
CA ASN A 359 0.76 10.79 9.28
C ASN A 359 1.15 9.47 9.95
N ASN A 360 0.17 8.64 10.26
CA ASN A 360 0.35 7.38 10.96
C ASN A 360 -0.73 6.38 10.55
N ILE A 361 -0.61 5.16 11.06
CA ILE A 361 -1.55 4.07 10.76
C ILE A 361 -2.98 4.35 11.28
N TYR A 362 -3.11 5.12 12.34
CA TYR A 362 -4.42 5.39 12.96
C TYR A 362 -5.20 6.45 12.17
N ASP A 363 -4.51 7.45 11.60
CA ASP A 363 -5.12 8.38 10.64
C ASP A 363 -5.62 7.62 9.41
N LEU A 364 -4.83 6.61 8.96
CA LEU A 364 -5.26 5.72 7.88
C LEU A 364 -6.50 4.93 8.28
N PHE A 365 -6.57 4.39 9.50
CA PHE A 365 -7.74 3.63 9.97
C PHE A 365 -9.01 4.48 9.96
N ILE A 366 -8.92 5.73 10.42
CA ILE A 366 -10.03 6.67 10.33
C ILE A 366 -10.42 6.96 8.88
N ASN A 367 -9.45 7.24 8.02
CA ASN A 367 -9.69 7.46 6.59
C ASN A 367 -10.37 6.25 5.93
N ILE A 368 -9.94 5.04 6.26
CA ILE A 368 -10.57 3.81 5.77
C ILE A 368 -11.99 3.66 6.30
N ILE A 369 -12.24 3.90 7.59
CA ILE A 369 -13.60 3.85 8.17
C ILE A 369 -14.54 4.81 7.42
N GLU A 370 -14.07 6.03 7.14
CA GLU A 370 -14.85 7.04 6.45
C GLU A 370 -15.11 6.70 4.97
N THR A 371 -14.09 6.23 4.27
CA THR A 371 -14.12 6.14 2.81
C THR A 371 -14.39 4.73 2.26
N TYR A 372 -14.41 3.71 3.11
CA TYR A 372 -14.47 2.30 2.68
C TYR A 372 -15.62 2.02 1.70
N SER A 373 -16.83 2.35 2.10
CA SER A 373 -18.02 2.07 1.29
C SER A 373 -17.99 2.78 -0.06
N THR A 374 -17.55 4.04 -0.09
CA THR A 374 -17.40 4.81 -1.32
C THR A 374 -16.32 4.20 -2.23
N ARG A 375 -15.18 3.83 -1.66
CA ARG A 375 -14.09 3.21 -2.44
C ARG A 375 -14.49 1.87 -3.04
N VAL A 376 -15.06 0.97 -2.26
CA VAL A 376 -15.46 -0.35 -2.72
C VAL A 376 -16.60 -0.29 -3.75
N THR A 377 -17.57 0.61 -3.58
CA THR A 377 -18.69 0.74 -4.53
C THR A 377 -18.26 1.32 -5.87
N SER A 378 -17.32 2.28 -5.85
CA SER A 378 -16.82 2.93 -7.08
C SER A 378 -15.84 2.06 -7.88
N SER A 379 -15.33 0.98 -7.31
CA SER A 379 -14.10 0.33 -7.75
C SER A 379 -14.29 -0.96 -8.54
N ILE A 380 -15.48 -1.57 -8.59
CA ILE A 380 -15.70 -2.80 -9.38
C ILE A 380 -15.34 -2.58 -10.86
N SER A 381 -15.48 -1.33 -11.34
CA SER A 381 -15.02 -0.93 -12.66
C SER A 381 -13.53 -0.55 -12.71
N GLN A 382 -12.90 -0.22 -11.58
CA GLN A 382 -11.53 0.32 -11.56
C GLN A 382 -10.44 -0.74 -11.57
N LEU A 383 -10.62 -1.88 -10.90
CA LEU A 383 -9.58 -2.93 -10.81
C LEU A 383 -9.26 -3.57 -12.15
N SER A 384 -10.25 -3.82 -12.96
CA SER A 384 -10.06 -4.33 -14.31
C SER A 384 -9.82 -3.22 -15.33
N SER A 385 -10.19 -1.96 -15.00
CA SER A 385 -10.03 -0.81 -15.89
C SER A 385 -8.56 -0.46 -16.09
N MET A 386 -8.20 -0.07 -17.30
CA MET A 386 -6.89 0.51 -17.62
C MET A 386 -6.80 1.99 -17.21
N TYR A 387 -7.95 2.66 -17.08
CA TYR A 387 -8.00 4.07 -16.67
C TYR A 387 -7.72 4.22 -15.19
N GLY A 388 -7.04 5.30 -14.82
CA GLY A 388 -6.64 5.57 -13.44
C GLY A 388 -5.43 4.75 -12.96
N LYS A 389 -4.94 3.80 -13.75
CA LYS A 389 -3.70 3.08 -13.43
C LYS A 389 -2.52 4.03 -13.43
N ARG A 390 -1.70 3.98 -12.38
CA ARG A 390 -0.47 4.73 -12.26
C ARG A 390 0.69 3.97 -12.91
N LEU A 391 1.49 4.66 -13.67
CA LEU A 391 2.68 4.09 -14.32
C LEU A 391 3.89 4.28 -13.41
N CYS A 392 4.44 3.19 -12.88
CA CYS A 392 5.44 3.20 -11.80
C CYS A 392 6.75 2.54 -12.24
N THR A 393 7.35 2.97 -13.32
CA THR A 393 8.58 2.33 -13.83
C THR A 393 9.74 2.44 -12.85
N MET A 394 10.06 3.66 -12.43
CA MET A 394 11.19 3.94 -11.53
C MET A 394 11.06 3.20 -10.20
N GLU A 395 9.90 3.22 -9.59
CA GLU A 395 9.63 2.58 -8.30
C GLU A 395 9.84 1.06 -8.37
N TYR A 396 9.48 0.44 -9.50
CA TYR A 396 9.69 -0.99 -9.71
C TYR A 396 11.14 -1.35 -9.95
N VAL A 397 11.82 -0.62 -10.84
CA VAL A 397 13.25 -0.82 -11.10
C VAL A 397 14.07 -0.60 -9.83
N MET A 398 13.67 0.37 -9.01
CA MET A 398 14.34 0.72 -7.76
C MET A 398 13.74 0.04 -6.51
N HIS A 399 12.83 -0.93 -6.66
CA HIS A 399 12.20 -1.61 -5.53
C HIS A 399 13.23 -2.22 -4.55
N ASN A 400 14.27 -2.86 -5.08
CA ASN A 400 15.32 -3.42 -4.23
C ASN A 400 16.14 -2.34 -3.50
N VAL A 401 16.32 -1.18 -4.12
CA VAL A 401 16.98 -0.02 -3.50
C VAL A 401 16.14 0.49 -2.32
N GLN A 402 14.86 0.66 -2.54
CA GLN A 402 13.92 1.05 -1.49
C GLN A 402 13.89 0.04 -0.33
N TYR A 403 13.82 -1.26 -0.65
CA TYR A 403 13.88 -2.33 0.34
C TYR A 403 15.18 -2.26 1.17
N ASN A 404 16.33 -2.05 0.52
CA ASN A 404 17.61 -1.95 1.20
C ASN A 404 17.72 -0.70 2.08
N ILE A 405 17.22 0.45 1.63
CA ILE A 405 17.17 1.69 2.42
C ILE A 405 16.33 1.45 3.68
N ASN A 406 15.18 0.82 3.56
CA ASN A 406 14.32 0.50 4.69
C ASN A 406 14.99 -0.49 5.65
N GLY A 407 15.61 -1.55 5.12
CA GLY A 407 16.38 -2.49 5.93
C GLY A 407 17.52 -1.82 6.71
N PHE A 408 18.24 -0.90 6.07
CA PHE A 408 19.27 -0.08 6.71
C PHE A 408 18.67 0.79 7.81
N LYS A 409 17.61 1.54 7.52
CA LYS A 409 16.90 2.38 8.49
C LYS A 409 16.52 1.61 9.76
N PHE A 410 15.91 0.44 9.62
CA PHE A 410 15.54 -0.39 10.76
C PHE A 410 16.75 -0.94 11.52
N ALA A 411 17.82 -1.29 10.81
CA ALA A 411 19.02 -1.89 11.40
C ALA A 411 19.86 -0.89 12.23
N ILE A 412 19.80 0.40 11.91
CA ILE A 412 20.49 1.45 12.65
C ILE A 412 19.68 2.04 13.80
N GLN A 413 18.42 1.65 13.98
CA GLN A 413 17.61 2.08 15.12
C GLN A 413 18.23 1.58 16.43
N PRO A 414 18.45 2.43 17.43
CA PRO A 414 19.02 1.99 18.69
C PRO A 414 18.08 0.99 19.36
N GLY A 415 18.56 -0.25 19.51
CA GLY A 415 17.89 -1.22 20.36
C GLY A 415 17.86 -0.68 21.80
N LYS A 416 16.89 -1.10 22.61
CA LYS A 416 16.59 -0.60 23.99
C LYS A 416 17.81 -0.53 24.95
N LYS A 417 19.03 -0.89 24.54
CA LYS A 417 20.17 -1.11 25.48
C LYS A 417 21.57 -0.67 25.06
N LYS A 418 21.80 -0.11 23.87
CA LYS A 418 23.17 0.29 23.48
C LYS A 418 23.18 1.59 22.69
N ALA A 419 24.15 2.46 23.00
CA ALA A 419 24.51 3.59 22.14
C ALA A 419 25.02 3.07 20.78
N LEU A 420 24.61 3.71 19.70
CA LEU A 420 25.03 3.37 18.35
C LEU A 420 26.52 3.75 18.17
N THR A 421 27.29 2.89 17.52
CA THR A 421 28.71 3.12 17.23
C THR A 421 28.94 3.28 15.73
N LYS A 422 29.94 4.06 15.33
CA LYS A 422 30.35 4.21 13.92
C LYS A 422 30.53 2.85 13.23
N ARG A 423 31.25 1.92 13.89
CA ARG A 423 31.52 0.60 13.35
C ARG A 423 30.26 -0.22 13.08
N GLU A 424 29.25 -0.10 13.96
CA GLU A 424 27.96 -0.74 13.74
C GLU A 424 27.24 -0.16 12.52
N VAL A 425 27.22 1.17 12.38
CA VAL A 425 26.61 1.83 11.21
C VAL A 425 27.32 1.43 9.92
N ASP A 426 28.66 1.47 9.87
CA ASP A 426 29.45 1.01 8.71
C ASP A 426 29.14 -0.45 8.36
N THR A 427 28.97 -1.31 9.38
CA THR A 427 28.58 -2.72 9.19
C THR A 427 27.20 -2.83 8.58
N GLN A 428 26.23 -2.01 9.00
CA GLN A 428 24.89 -2.01 8.43
C GLN A 428 24.84 -1.42 7.02
N ILE A 429 25.61 -0.37 6.73
CA ILE A 429 25.82 0.13 5.37
C ILE A 429 26.34 -0.99 4.47
N TRP A 430 27.37 -1.71 4.93
CA TRP A 430 27.91 -2.85 4.20
C TRP A 430 26.86 -3.93 3.94
N LYS A 431 26.10 -4.30 4.95
CA LYS A 431 25.12 -5.39 4.89
C LYS A 431 23.94 -5.06 3.99
N TRP A 432 23.37 -3.87 4.12
CA TRP A 432 22.10 -3.51 3.48
C TRP A 432 22.27 -2.75 2.17
N LEU A 433 23.19 -1.80 2.12
CA LEU A 433 23.30 -0.87 1.00
C LEU A 433 24.28 -1.33 -0.09
N LYS A 434 25.26 -2.18 0.22
CA LYS A 434 26.26 -2.62 -0.75
C LYS A 434 25.86 -3.81 -1.64
N SER A 435 24.62 -4.26 -1.58
CA SER A 435 24.15 -5.34 -2.46
C SER A 435 24.11 -4.90 -3.93
N ASN A 436 24.59 -5.79 -4.82
CA ASN A 436 24.70 -5.53 -6.27
C ASN A 436 23.37 -5.16 -6.91
N LEU A 437 23.19 -3.89 -7.27
CA LEU A 437 22.00 -3.44 -7.98
C LEU A 437 21.90 -4.01 -9.38
N VAL A 438 23.03 -4.16 -10.05
CA VAL A 438 23.11 -4.60 -11.46
C VAL A 438 22.45 -5.96 -11.70
N THR A 439 22.65 -6.90 -10.80
CA THR A 439 22.07 -8.25 -10.92
C THR A 439 20.56 -8.27 -10.75
N LYS A 440 19.98 -7.23 -10.13
CA LYS A 440 18.56 -7.18 -9.82
C LYS A 440 17.72 -6.39 -10.84
N ILE A 441 18.33 -5.50 -11.61
CA ILE A 441 17.66 -4.85 -12.75
C ILE A 441 17.33 -5.87 -13.84
N THR A 442 18.19 -6.88 -14.00
CA THR A 442 18.01 -7.95 -15.00
C THR A 442 17.24 -9.16 -14.48
N ASP A 443 16.89 -9.17 -13.20
CA ASP A 443 16.16 -10.28 -12.60
C ASP A 443 14.70 -10.26 -13.08
N SER A 444 14.35 -11.29 -13.87
CA SER A 444 13.00 -11.49 -14.39
C SER A 444 11.95 -11.79 -13.33
N SER A 445 12.33 -12.02 -12.07
CA SER A 445 11.40 -12.30 -10.98
C SER A 445 10.44 -11.13 -10.69
N HIS A 446 10.79 -9.92 -11.12
CA HIS A 446 9.95 -8.73 -11.00
C HIS A 446 9.33 -8.28 -12.35
N GLY A 447 9.61 -8.97 -13.46
CA GLY A 447 8.89 -8.88 -14.72
C GLY A 447 9.03 -7.60 -15.54
N GLU A 448 9.89 -6.66 -15.12
CA GLU A 448 9.88 -5.30 -15.66
C GLU A 448 10.98 -5.06 -16.69
N VAL A 449 12.02 -5.85 -16.69
CA VAL A 449 13.11 -5.75 -17.67
C VAL A 449 13.02 -6.92 -18.61
N ASN A 450 12.66 -6.65 -19.86
CA ASN A 450 12.61 -7.66 -20.91
C ASN A 450 13.85 -7.57 -21.80
N SER A 451 14.52 -8.70 -21.99
CA SER A 451 15.57 -8.77 -23.02
C SER A 451 14.95 -8.69 -24.40
N ILE A 452 15.43 -7.77 -25.22
CA ILE A 452 15.05 -7.67 -26.61
C ILE A 452 16.19 -8.24 -27.46
N SER A 453 15.94 -9.32 -28.17
CA SER A 453 16.84 -9.69 -29.25
C SER A 453 16.62 -8.72 -30.40
N ILE A 454 17.66 -7.94 -30.73
CA ILE A 454 17.64 -7.09 -31.92
C ILE A 454 17.80 -8.00 -33.13
N PRO A 455 16.88 -8.08 -34.02
CA PRO A 455 16.95 -7.40 -35.32
C PRO A 455 15.60 -7.08 -35.95
N GLY A 456 15.56 -5.98 -36.64
CA GLY A 456 14.46 -5.55 -37.50
C GLY A 456 13.64 -4.41 -36.91
N ASP A 457 13.49 -3.39 -37.66
CA ASP A 457 12.96 -2.07 -37.36
C ASP A 457 11.61 -2.03 -36.64
N ASN A 458 10.81 -3.07 -36.78
CA ASN A 458 9.48 -3.14 -36.17
C ASN A 458 9.45 -3.61 -34.68
N LYS A 459 10.56 -4.12 -34.14
CA LYS A 459 10.58 -4.66 -32.77
C LYS A 459 10.77 -3.59 -31.71
N ILE A 460 11.55 -2.55 -32.01
CA ILE A 460 11.73 -1.42 -31.10
C ILE A 460 10.39 -0.72 -30.88
N PHE A 461 9.69 -0.38 -31.94
CA PHE A 461 8.38 0.26 -31.86
C PHE A 461 7.35 -0.57 -31.08
N LYS A 462 7.34 -1.87 -31.28
CA LYS A 462 6.49 -2.78 -30.50
C LYS A 462 6.87 -2.83 -29.02
N GLY A 463 8.14 -2.65 -28.72
CA GLY A 463 8.65 -2.62 -27.37
C GLY A 463 8.26 -1.33 -26.63
N THR A 464 8.36 -0.16 -27.26
CA THR A 464 8.11 1.14 -26.63
C THR A 464 6.70 1.27 -26.02
N SER A 465 5.72 0.60 -26.62
CA SER A 465 4.33 0.59 -26.16
C SER A 465 3.99 -0.52 -25.16
N SER A 466 4.95 -1.37 -24.77
CA SER A 466 4.70 -2.48 -23.84
C SER A 466 4.37 -1.98 -22.44
N LEU A 467 3.46 -2.67 -21.78
CA LEU A 467 3.00 -2.37 -20.42
C LEU A 467 2.80 -3.67 -19.64
N VAL A 468 3.26 -3.72 -18.41
CA VAL A 468 3.00 -4.82 -17.48
C VAL A 468 1.94 -4.38 -16.46
N GLN A 469 0.92 -5.22 -16.25
CA GLN A 469 -0.09 -5.00 -15.20
C GLN A 469 0.26 -5.86 -14.00
N GLN A 470 0.31 -5.25 -12.83
CA GLN A 470 0.53 -5.96 -11.58
C GLN A 470 -0.76 -6.45 -10.97
N SER A 471 -0.69 -7.64 -10.35
CA SER A 471 -1.75 -8.17 -9.52
C SER A 471 -1.60 -7.70 -8.09
N GLU A 472 -2.64 -7.90 -7.29
CA GLU A 472 -2.61 -7.63 -5.85
C GLU A 472 -1.51 -8.38 -5.10
N SER A 473 -1.13 -9.58 -5.56
CA SER A 473 -0.03 -10.36 -4.97
C SER A 473 1.37 -9.79 -5.27
N GLY A 474 1.44 -8.71 -6.08
CA GLY A 474 2.70 -8.07 -6.47
C GLY A 474 3.40 -8.72 -7.65
N GLY A 475 2.84 -9.80 -8.23
CA GLY A 475 3.30 -10.41 -9.48
C GLY A 475 2.48 -9.95 -10.69
N PRO A 476 2.89 -10.28 -11.92
CA PRO A 476 2.06 -10.07 -13.11
C PRO A 476 0.69 -10.71 -12.98
N LYS A 477 -0.38 -10.11 -13.53
CA LYS A 477 -1.75 -10.64 -13.44
C LYS A 477 -1.90 -12.08 -13.92
N SER A 478 -1.07 -12.52 -14.84
CA SER A 478 -1.00 -13.91 -15.34
C SER A 478 -0.24 -14.87 -14.42
N SER A 479 0.29 -14.38 -13.30
CA SER A 479 1.06 -15.20 -12.35
C SER A 479 0.18 -16.31 -11.74
N PRO A 480 0.72 -17.53 -11.55
CA PRO A 480 0.02 -18.63 -10.85
C PRO A 480 -0.42 -18.28 -9.42
N ALA A 481 0.22 -17.27 -8.82
CA ALA A 481 -0.14 -16.78 -7.48
C ALA A 481 -1.49 -16.06 -7.43
N VAL A 482 -2.06 -15.69 -8.58
CA VAL A 482 -3.38 -15.03 -8.66
C VAL A 482 -4.45 -16.10 -8.76
N SER A 483 -5.40 -16.12 -7.83
CA SER A 483 -6.50 -17.09 -7.81
C SER A 483 -7.46 -16.90 -9.01
N ASP A 484 -8.15 -17.97 -9.42
CA ASP A 484 -9.08 -17.90 -10.55
C ASP A 484 -10.29 -16.99 -10.30
N GLY A 485 -10.65 -16.74 -9.05
CA GLY A 485 -11.72 -15.82 -8.66
C GLY A 485 -11.28 -14.36 -8.49
N ASP A 486 -10.01 -14.04 -8.72
CA ASP A 486 -9.50 -12.68 -8.54
C ASP A 486 -10.01 -11.77 -9.67
N PRO A 487 -10.78 -10.70 -9.35
CA PRO A 487 -11.30 -9.77 -10.35
C PRO A 487 -10.21 -9.07 -11.15
N THR A 488 -8.96 -9.02 -10.65
CA THR A 488 -7.82 -8.44 -11.38
C THR A 488 -7.39 -9.27 -12.59
N LYS A 489 -7.85 -10.52 -12.69
CA LYS A 489 -7.64 -11.35 -13.87
C LYS A 489 -8.54 -10.99 -15.06
N TYR A 490 -9.66 -10.34 -14.81
CA TYR A 490 -10.61 -10.03 -15.87
C TYR A 490 -10.17 -8.80 -16.66
N LEU A 491 -10.37 -8.88 -17.97
CA LEU A 491 -10.13 -7.75 -18.87
C LEU A 491 -11.33 -6.81 -18.85
N SER A 492 -11.07 -5.52 -18.68
CA SER A 492 -12.08 -4.48 -18.86
C SER A 492 -12.23 -4.10 -20.34
N MET A 493 -13.39 -3.63 -20.71
CA MET A 493 -13.62 -3.01 -22.03
C MET A 493 -12.65 -1.85 -22.32
N SER A 494 -12.15 -1.17 -21.28
CA SER A 494 -11.13 -0.12 -21.43
C SER A 494 -9.85 -0.60 -22.13
N ILE A 495 -9.56 -1.90 -22.14
CA ILE A 495 -8.40 -2.43 -22.86
C ILE A 495 -8.56 -2.30 -24.38
N ALA A 496 -9.79 -2.33 -24.88
CA ALA A 496 -10.07 -2.11 -26.29
C ALA A 496 -9.82 -0.65 -26.71
N GLU A 497 -10.02 0.28 -25.79
CA GLU A 497 -9.79 1.72 -26.01
C GLU A 497 -8.31 2.09 -25.80
N VAL A 498 -7.66 1.50 -24.80
CA VAL A 498 -6.30 1.85 -24.36
C VAL A 498 -5.25 0.92 -24.94
N GLY A 499 -5.57 -0.35 -25.12
CA GLY A 499 -4.65 -1.38 -25.57
C GLY A 499 -4.79 -1.70 -27.06
N SER A 500 -3.82 -2.45 -27.58
CA SER A 500 -3.88 -3.06 -28.90
C SER A 500 -4.00 -4.58 -28.77
N VAL A 501 -5.20 -5.08 -28.95
CA VAL A 501 -5.52 -6.52 -28.85
C VAL A 501 -4.70 -7.36 -29.87
N SER A 502 -4.44 -6.81 -31.05
CA SER A 502 -3.72 -7.50 -32.12
C SER A 502 -2.25 -7.77 -31.82
N THR A 503 -1.68 -7.06 -30.83
CA THR A 503 -0.25 -7.15 -30.47
C THR A 503 -0.01 -7.84 -29.14
N MET A 504 -1.05 -8.35 -28.50
CA MET A 504 -0.92 -9.12 -27.26
C MET A 504 -0.22 -10.46 -27.52
N SER A 505 0.55 -10.90 -26.53
CA SER A 505 1.08 -12.26 -26.51
C SER A 505 -0.06 -13.27 -26.49
N LYS A 506 0.02 -14.29 -27.35
CA LYS A 506 -1.02 -15.34 -27.42
C LYS A 506 -1.10 -16.17 -26.14
N SER A 507 -0.03 -16.24 -25.36
CA SER A 507 0.07 -17.10 -24.17
C SER A 507 -0.38 -16.45 -22.88
N GLU A 508 -0.35 -15.11 -22.77
CA GLU A 508 -0.62 -14.41 -21.51
C GLU A 508 -1.29 -13.04 -21.74
N PRO A 509 -2.60 -13.01 -22.09
CA PRO A 509 -3.26 -11.75 -22.43
C PRO A 509 -3.52 -10.84 -21.22
N THR A 510 -3.54 -11.37 -19.99
CA THR A 510 -3.93 -10.65 -18.76
C THR A 510 -2.75 -10.06 -18.06
N GLY A 511 -1.65 -10.07 -18.13
CA GLY A 511 -0.55 -9.46 -17.37
C GLY A 511 0.26 -8.48 -18.18
N ARG A 512 0.14 -8.56 -19.50
CA ARG A 512 0.92 -7.74 -20.42
C ARG A 512 0.03 -7.21 -21.51
N SER A 513 0.18 -5.93 -21.82
CA SER A 513 -0.56 -5.28 -22.89
C SER A 513 0.35 -4.37 -23.71
N LYS A 514 -0.14 -4.01 -24.89
CA LYS A 514 0.46 -2.98 -25.72
C LYS A 514 -0.47 -1.78 -25.66
N LEU A 515 0.07 -0.62 -25.35
CA LEU A 515 -0.70 0.62 -25.38
C LEU A 515 -0.85 1.13 -26.80
N ASN A 516 -2.02 1.67 -27.06
CA ASN A 516 -2.26 2.43 -28.27
C ASN A 516 -1.48 3.75 -28.21
N MET A 517 -0.93 4.19 -29.33
CA MET A 517 -0.18 5.45 -29.42
C MET A 517 -1.02 6.70 -29.15
N TYR A 518 -2.34 6.58 -29.16
CA TYR A 518 -3.26 7.67 -28.91
C TYR A 518 -3.74 7.72 -27.44
N VAL A 519 -3.25 6.85 -26.59
CA VAL A 519 -3.54 6.88 -25.16
C VAL A 519 -3.01 8.15 -24.53
N ARG A 520 -3.83 8.80 -23.74
CA ARG A 520 -3.44 10.00 -22.99
C ARG A 520 -2.90 9.61 -21.63
N THR A 521 -1.82 10.24 -21.23
CA THR A 521 -1.23 10.10 -19.90
C THR A 521 -1.17 11.46 -19.22
N GLU A 522 -1.61 11.55 -17.96
CA GLU A 522 -1.55 12.75 -17.14
C GLU A 522 -1.00 12.38 -15.77
N ASN A 523 0.04 13.08 -15.31
CA ASN A 523 0.69 12.83 -14.02
C ASN A 523 0.99 11.34 -13.79
N ASP A 524 1.57 10.71 -14.81
CA ASP A 524 1.88 9.26 -14.83
C ASP A 524 0.65 8.34 -14.68
N LYS A 525 -0.56 8.82 -14.89
CA LYS A 525 -1.79 8.02 -14.94
C LYS A 525 -2.30 7.89 -16.37
N ILE A 526 -2.87 6.73 -16.69
CA ILE A 526 -3.60 6.52 -17.95
C ILE A 526 -4.97 7.16 -17.79
N VAL A 527 -5.27 8.13 -18.64
CA VAL A 527 -6.55 8.83 -18.62
C VAL A 527 -7.34 8.61 -19.90
N ARG A 528 -8.66 8.78 -19.81
CA ARG A 528 -9.54 8.64 -20.97
C ARG A 528 -9.26 9.75 -21.99
N ASN A 529 -9.10 9.38 -23.26
CA ASN A 529 -8.94 10.32 -24.36
C ASN A 529 -10.26 10.43 -25.16
N PRO A 530 -11.09 11.48 -24.92
CA PRO A 530 -12.38 11.60 -25.59
C PRO A 530 -12.28 11.64 -27.11
N ALA A 531 -11.23 12.25 -27.65
CA ALA A 531 -11.01 12.33 -29.10
C ALA A 531 -10.76 10.95 -29.72
N HIS A 532 -10.00 10.09 -29.04
CA HIS A 532 -9.76 8.73 -29.50
C HIS A 532 -11.04 7.88 -29.45
N ILE A 533 -11.81 7.98 -28.38
CA ILE A 533 -13.09 7.26 -28.23
C ILE A 533 -14.07 7.69 -29.30
N GLN A 534 -14.22 8.99 -29.56
CA GLN A 534 -15.07 9.50 -30.62
C GLN A 534 -14.63 8.96 -31.99
N THR A 535 -13.33 8.81 -32.22
CA THR A 535 -12.80 8.22 -33.46
C THR A 535 -13.22 6.75 -33.58
N LEU A 536 -13.13 5.98 -32.50
CA LEU A 536 -13.55 4.57 -32.47
C LEU A 536 -15.06 4.44 -32.72
N ASP A 537 -15.88 5.24 -32.05
CA ASP A 537 -17.33 5.24 -32.22
C ASP A 537 -17.74 5.60 -33.66
N ASN A 538 -17.06 6.58 -34.27
CA ASN A 538 -17.28 6.93 -35.66
C ASN A 538 -16.87 5.81 -36.61
N ALA A 539 -15.75 5.17 -36.37
CA ALA A 539 -15.31 4.02 -37.17
C ALA A 539 -16.30 2.86 -37.07
N GLN A 540 -16.79 2.56 -35.88
CA GLN A 540 -17.82 1.51 -35.67
C GLN A 540 -19.10 1.81 -36.45
N LYS A 541 -19.62 3.04 -36.38
CA LYS A 541 -20.83 3.46 -37.13
C LYS A 541 -20.66 3.34 -38.64
N ILE A 542 -19.43 3.49 -39.15
CA ILE A 542 -19.15 3.34 -40.59
C ILE A 542 -19.11 1.86 -40.97
N ILE A 543 -18.59 0.98 -40.10
CA ILE A 543 -18.51 -0.47 -40.33
C ILE A 543 -19.92 -1.11 -40.26
N GLU A 544 -20.78 -0.61 -39.41
CA GLU A 544 -22.16 -1.09 -39.23
C GLU A 544 -23.13 -0.62 -40.36
N ARG A 545 -22.72 0.33 -41.19
CA ARG A 545 -23.43 0.78 -42.40
C ARG A 545 -23.04 -0.02 -43.61
#